data_ad075c7546f437b7127f73e8a0f5ddb8
#
_entry.id   ad075c7546f437b7127f73e8a0f5ddb8
#
_cell.length_a   1.000
_cell.length_b   1.000
_cell.length_c   1.000
_cell.angle_alpha   90.00
_cell.angle_beta   90.00
_cell.angle_gamma   90.00
#
_symmetry.space_group_name_H-M   'P 1'
#
loop_
_entity.id
_entity.type
_entity.pdbx_description
1 polymer ?
#
loop_
_entity_poly.entity_id
_entity_poly.type
_entity_poly.pdbx_seq_one_letter_code
_entity_poly.pdbx_strand_id
1 'polypeptide(L)'
;MDVKYWNEVAEDYDGEIFDVLANDRSNLLRSRINAFGSNEKTASDLGSGIGKFLPMLSENFGHVYAYDISETCLRQAREHCAELSNIEFIRTDLSAGKKRMPKVDFILCVNSLIMPSMSQRARYLKLISTHLKQKGHLLLVVPSLESALYSRLRLIECNVRRGLSYGTAVTAGVNGSRNPKASRLQQGIINLDHVPTKHYLEEELCSTLGDLGFELYEIVKIEYDWKTEFSNPPRWLKAPFPWDWLVTARKC
;
A
#
# COMPACT_ATOMS: atom_id res chain seq x y z
N MET A 1 14.40 0.95 -3.07
CA MET A 1 13.81 -0.35 -2.70
C MET A 1 14.08 -1.32 -3.84
N ASP A 2 15.02 -2.22 -3.64
CA ASP A 2 15.40 -3.28 -4.58
C ASP A 2 15.19 -4.66 -3.94
N VAL A 3 15.57 -5.74 -4.64
CA VAL A 3 15.43 -7.13 -4.14
C VAL A 3 16.15 -7.33 -2.81
N LYS A 4 17.33 -6.71 -2.65
CA LYS A 4 18.13 -6.87 -1.42
C LYS A 4 17.40 -6.27 -0.23
N TYR A 5 16.91 -5.04 -0.38
CA TYR A 5 16.12 -4.35 0.64
C TYR A 5 14.92 -5.20 1.11
N TRP A 6 14.10 -5.73 0.16
CA TRP A 6 12.92 -6.51 0.50
C TRP A 6 13.24 -7.90 1.10
N ASN A 7 14.40 -8.48 0.76
CA ASN A 7 14.85 -9.71 1.42
C ASN A 7 15.27 -9.46 2.87
N GLU A 8 15.90 -8.30 3.16
CA GLU A 8 16.27 -7.89 4.53
C GLU A 8 15.01 -7.59 5.36
N VAL A 9 14.06 -6.83 4.83
CA VAL A 9 12.76 -6.55 5.47
C VAL A 9 12.00 -7.83 5.79
N ALA A 10 12.08 -8.84 4.95
CA ALA A 10 11.40 -10.12 5.17
C ALA A 10 11.86 -10.88 6.43
N GLU A 11 13.04 -10.57 6.98
CA GLU A 11 13.54 -11.21 8.21
C GLU A 11 12.75 -10.77 9.45
N ASP A 12 12.24 -9.54 9.48
CA ASP A 12 11.34 -9.02 10.51
C ASP A 12 10.15 -8.25 9.88
N TYR A 13 9.43 -8.94 8.99
CA TYR A 13 8.38 -8.32 8.19
C TYR A 13 7.29 -7.65 9.03
N ASP A 14 6.88 -8.29 10.13
CA ASP A 14 5.83 -7.76 11.01
C ASP A 14 6.30 -6.57 11.85
N GLY A 15 7.59 -6.44 12.11
CA GLY A 15 8.18 -5.28 12.77
C GLY A 15 8.42 -4.09 11.83
N GLU A 16 8.75 -4.37 10.56
CA GLU A 16 9.16 -3.36 9.57
C GLU A 16 8.01 -2.87 8.68
N ILE A 17 6.99 -3.71 8.43
CA ILE A 17 5.91 -3.41 7.48
C ILE A 17 4.58 -3.23 8.21
N PHE A 18 3.99 -2.06 7.96
CA PHE A 18 2.68 -1.73 8.49
C PHE A 18 1.59 -2.72 8.01
N ASP A 19 0.92 -3.35 8.96
CA ASP A 19 -0.13 -4.33 8.66
C ASP A 19 -1.48 -3.64 8.42
N VAL A 20 -1.76 -3.34 7.15
CA VAL A 20 -3.02 -2.73 6.72
C VAL A 20 -4.21 -3.62 7.07
N LEU A 21 -4.09 -4.95 6.93
CA LEU A 21 -5.19 -5.89 7.19
C LEU A 21 -5.59 -5.90 8.66
N ALA A 22 -4.61 -5.98 9.56
CA ALA A 22 -4.85 -5.97 11.00
C ALA A 22 -5.39 -4.62 11.51
N ASN A 23 -5.11 -3.53 10.81
CA ASN A 23 -5.49 -2.18 11.17
C ASN A 23 -6.71 -1.64 10.39
N ASP A 24 -7.28 -2.38 9.44
CA ASP A 24 -8.54 -2.03 8.76
C ASP A 24 -9.74 -2.21 9.69
N ARG A 25 -9.97 -1.20 10.53
CA ARG A 25 -11.01 -1.19 11.58
C ARG A 25 -12.43 -1.36 11.05
N SER A 26 -12.65 -0.98 9.79
CA SER A 26 -13.96 -1.02 9.14
C SER A 26 -14.15 -2.26 8.26
N ASN A 27 -13.15 -3.15 8.18
CA ASN A 27 -13.13 -4.34 7.32
C ASN A 27 -13.44 -4.01 5.84
N LEU A 28 -12.99 -2.85 5.36
CA LEU A 28 -13.25 -2.38 4.01
C LEU A 28 -12.64 -3.32 2.96
N LEU A 29 -11.38 -3.74 3.17
CA LEU A 29 -10.68 -4.65 2.26
C LEU A 29 -11.42 -5.99 2.13
N ARG A 30 -11.76 -6.62 3.25
CA ARG A 30 -12.52 -7.88 3.24
C ARG A 30 -13.86 -7.70 2.53
N SER A 31 -14.59 -6.65 2.84
CA SER A 31 -15.88 -6.36 2.21
C SER A 31 -15.79 -6.23 0.68
N ARG A 32 -14.75 -5.53 0.17
CA ARG A 32 -14.54 -5.34 -1.27
C ARG A 32 -14.06 -6.60 -1.97
N ILE A 33 -13.15 -7.37 -1.36
CA ILE A 33 -12.69 -8.65 -1.91
C ILE A 33 -13.88 -9.61 -2.04
N ASN A 34 -14.70 -9.74 -1.00
CA ASN A 34 -15.89 -10.60 -1.03
C ASN A 34 -16.91 -10.15 -2.10
N ALA A 35 -17.09 -8.85 -2.28
CA ALA A 35 -18.05 -8.31 -3.25
C ALA A 35 -17.68 -8.63 -4.72
N PHE A 36 -16.37 -8.75 -5.02
CA PHE A 36 -15.89 -9.04 -6.38
C PHE A 36 -15.54 -10.51 -6.61
N GLY A 37 -15.45 -11.29 -5.52
CA GLY A 37 -15.06 -12.71 -5.54
C GLY A 37 -16.02 -13.60 -6.33
N SER A 38 -15.48 -14.67 -6.92
CA SER A 38 -16.18 -15.80 -7.52
C SER A 38 -15.19 -16.91 -7.83
N ASN A 39 -15.57 -18.17 -7.60
CA ASN A 39 -14.73 -19.33 -7.90
C ASN A 39 -14.44 -19.51 -9.42
N GLU A 40 -15.17 -18.82 -10.28
CA GLU A 40 -14.92 -18.81 -11.73
C GLU A 40 -13.90 -17.74 -12.14
N LYS A 41 -13.52 -16.84 -11.21
CA LYS A 41 -12.62 -15.72 -11.47
C LYS A 41 -11.20 -16.00 -10.99
N THR A 42 -10.28 -15.31 -11.62
CA THR A 42 -8.86 -15.30 -11.24
C THR A 42 -8.48 -13.97 -10.60
N ALA A 43 -7.65 -14.04 -9.56
CA ALA A 43 -7.11 -12.87 -8.88
C ALA A 43 -5.59 -12.80 -8.95
N SER A 44 -5.04 -11.61 -8.75
CA SER A 44 -3.62 -11.40 -8.49
C SER A 44 -3.41 -10.54 -7.28
N ASP A 45 -2.43 -10.91 -6.45
CA ASP A 45 -1.88 -10.07 -5.39
C ASP A 45 -0.52 -9.53 -5.87
N LEU A 46 -0.43 -8.24 -6.11
CA LEU A 46 0.75 -7.58 -6.65
C LEU A 46 1.60 -6.96 -5.54
N GLY A 47 2.71 -7.58 -5.20
CA GLY A 47 3.53 -7.30 -4.02
C GLY A 47 2.93 -8.02 -2.81
N SER A 48 2.77 -9.32 -2.92
CA SER A 48 2.07 -10.13 -1.91
C SER A 48 2.80 -10.24 -0.56
N GLY A 49 4.09 -9.84 -0.51
CA GLY A 49 4.90 -9.96 0.70
C GLY A 49 4.88 -11.37 1.25
N ILE A 50 4.66 -11.49 2.55
CA ILE A 50 4.55 -12.77 3.27
C ILE A 50 3.16 -13.43 3.17
N GLY A 51 2.28 -12.92 2.30
CA GLY A 51 1.02 -13.56 1.94
C GLY A 51 -0.18 -13.24 2.84
N LYS A 52 -0.19 -12.13 3.58
CA LYS A 52 -1.27 -11.80 4.54
C LYS A 52 -2.68 -11.78 3.92
N PHE A 53 -2.81 -11.40 2.66
CA PHE A 53 -4.10 -11.35 1.95
C PHE A 53 -4.43 -12.63 1.20
N LEU A 54 -3.48 -13.54 1.00
CA LEU A 54 -3.66 -14.72 0.18
C LEU A 54 -4.74 -15.68 0.68
N PRO A 55 -4.92 -15.93 2.00
CA PRO A 55 -6.03 -16.75 2.47
C PRO A 55 -7.39 -16.20 2.05
N MET A 56 -7.59 -14.89 2.21
CA MET A 56 -8.83 -14.22 1.82
C MET A 56 -9.07 -14.26 0.30
N LEU A 57 -8.03 -14.07 -0.50
CA LEU A 57 -8.12 -14.18 -1.95
C LEU A 57 -8.40 -15.63 -2.39
N SER A 58 -7.75 -16.61 -1.77
CA SER A 58 -7.96 -18.05 -2.02
C SER A 58 -9.39 -18.51 -1.75
N GLU A 59 -10.00 -17.98 -0.67
CA GLU A 59 -11.41 -18.25 -0.32
C GLU A 59 -12.40 -17.69 -1.35
N ASN A 60 -12.04 -16.58 -2.01
CA ASN A 60 -12.97 -15.83 -2.86
C ASN A 60 -12.76 -16.02 -4.36
N PHE A 61 -11.63 -16.57 -4.80
CA PHE A 61 -11.32 -16.73 -6.22
C PHE A 61 -10.85 -18.15 -6.53
N GLY A 62 -11.21 -18.64 -7.74
CA GLY A 62 -10.84 -19.99 -8.14
C GLY A 62 -9.34 -20.21 -8.35
N HIS A 63 -8.59 -19.13 -8.68
CA HIS A 63 -7.13 -19.17 -8.78
C HIS A 63 -6.53 -17.82 -8.44
N VAL A 64 -5.39 -17.83 -7.72
CA VAL A 64 -4.70 -16.63 -7.25
C VAL A 64 -3.24 -16.65 -7.69
N TYR A 65 -2.77 -15.59 -8.32
CA TYR A 65 -1.38 -15.35 -8.61
C TYR A 65 -0.78 -14.40 -7.57
N ALA A 66 0.18 -14.88 -6.78
CA ALA A 66 0.92 -14.10 -5.79
C ALA A 66 2.27 -13.66 -6.38
N TYR A 67 2.44 -12.35 -6.58
CA TYR A 67 3.65 -11.78 -7.15
C TYR A 67 4.44 -10.99 -6.12
N ASP A 68 5.73 -11.28 -5.99
CA ASP A 68 6.64 -10.46 -5.20
C ASP A 68 8.05 -10.45 -5.83
N ILE A 69 8.85 -9.44 -5.49
CA ILE A 69 10.24 -9.33 -5.91
C ILE A 69 11.17 -10.15 -5.01
N SER A 70 10.79 -10.34 -3.73
CA SER A 70 11.55 -11.04 -2.70
C SER A 70 11.23 -12.52 -2.68
N GLU A 71 12.24 -13.37 -2.91
CA GLU A 71 12.08 -14.81 -2.74
C GLU A 71 11.91 -15.19 -1.26
N THR A 72 12.50 -14.41 -0.35
CA THR A 72 12.33 -14.63 1.09
C THR A 72 10.88 -14.42 1.52
N CYS A 73 10.24 -13.34 1.06
CA CYS A 73 8.81 -13.11 1.29
C CYS A 73 7.95 -14.25 0.71
N LEU A 74 8.20 -14.64 -0.54
CA LEU A 74 7.43 -15.72 -1.18
C LEU A 74 7.60 -17.07 -0.51
N ARG A 75 8.77 -17.37 0.06
CA ARG A 75 8.98 -18.59 0.85
C ARG A 75 8.09 -18.58 2.10
N GLN A 76 8.08 -17.47 2.86
CA GLN A 76 7.21 -17.34 4.02
C GLN A 76 5.73 -17.39 3.63
N ALA A 77 5.35 -16.76 2.51
CA ALA A 77 3.99 -16.82 1.99
C ALA A 77 3.55 -18.25 1.66
N ARG A 78 4.44 -19.07 1.06
CA ARG A 78 4.16 -20.51 0.83
C ARG A 78 3.97 -21.29 2.12
N GLU A 79 4.78 -21.01 3.14
CA GLU A 79 4.66 -21.63 4.46
C GLU A 79 3.35 -21.24 5.15
N HIS A 80 2.97 -19.96 5.13
CA HIS A 80 1.71 -19.46 5.69
C HIS A 80 0.46 -20.00 4.95
N CYS A 81 0.59 -20.29 3.66
CA CYS A 81 -0.51 -20.73 2.81
C CYS A 81 -0.39 -22.21 2.38
N ALA A 82 0.34 -23.04 3.13
CA ALA A 82 0.66 -24.43 2.75
C ALA A 82 -0.57 -25.30 2.48
N GLU A 83 -1.69 -25.05 3.18
CA GLU A 83 -2.95 -25.77 3.02
C GLU A 83 -3.82 -25.27 1.83
N LEU A 84 -3.41 -24.18 1.15
CA LEU A 84 -4.16 -23.58 0.06
C LEU A 84 -3.62 -24.04 -1.29
N SER A 85 -4.46 -24.70 -2.08
CA SER A 85 -4.04 -25.36 -3.33
C SER A 85 -4.23 -24.54 -4.61
N ASN A 86 -4.90 -23.38 -4.52
CA ASN A 86 -5.25 -22.55 -5.68
C ASN A 86 -4.37 -21.29 -5.81
N ILE A 87 -3.19 -21.27 -5.18
CA ILE A 87 -2.26 -20.12 -5.21
C ILE A 87 -1.00 -20.49 -6.01
N GLU A 88 -0.64 -19.67 -6.97
CA GLU A 88 0.62 -19.72 -7.70
C GLU A 88 1.54 -18.59 -7.27
N PHE A 89 2.73 -18.91 -6.72
CA PHE A 89 3.71 -17.95 -6.22
C PHE A 89 4.77 -17.67 -7.30
N ILE A 90 4.90 -16.39 -7.68
CA ILE A 90 5.72 -16.00 -8.82
C ILE A 90 6.66 -14.86 -8.44
N ARG A 91 7.96 -15.14 -8.44
CA ARG A 91 8.97 -14.10 -8.24
C ARG A 91 9.09 -13.23 -9.47
N THR A 92 8.91 -11.92 -9.31
CA THR A 92 9.10 -10.95 -10.41
C THR A 92 9.23 -9.51 -9.89
N ASP A 93 10.03 -8.71 -10.58
CA ASP A 93 10.05 -7.25 -10.41
C ASP A 93 8.94 -6.63 -11.28
N LEU A 94 7.84 -6.24 -10.63
CA LEU A 94 6.68 -5.63 -11.28
C LEU A 94 7.00 -4.24 -11.87
N SER A 95 8.03 -3.56 -11.37
CA SER A 95 8.47 -2.25 -11.86
C SER A 95 9.37 -2.33 -13.10
N ALA A 96 9.90 -3.51 -13.44
CA ALA A 96 10.77 -3.70 -14.60
C ALA A 96 10.02 -3.67 -15.94
N GLY A 97 8.71 -3.95 -15.95
CA GLY A 97 7.84 -3.86 -17.13
C GLY A 97 8.11 -4.88 -18.24
N LYS A 98 8.86 -5.95 -17.95
CA LYS A 98 9.36 -6.89 -18.97
C LYS A 98 8.59 -8.22 -19.04
N LYS A 99 7.77 -8.55 -18.07
CA LYS A 99 7.10 -9.87 -17.99
C LYS A 99 5.69 -9.80 -18.53
N ARG A 100 5.37 -10.69 -19.47
CA ARG A 100 3.98 -10.92 -19.89
C ARG A 100 3.32 -11.78 -18.82
N MET A 101 2.24 -11.25 -18.22
CA MET A 101 1.45 -11.91 -17.18
C MET A 101 0.08 -12.33 -17.73
N PRO A 102 -0.51 -13.43 -17.25
CA PRO A 102 -1.87 -13.81 -17.64
C PRO A 102 -2.85 -12.73 -17.19
N LYS A 103 -3.90 -12.48 -17.96
CA LYS A 103 -4.94 -11.52 -17.58
C LYS A 103 -5.84 -12.11 -16.49
N VAL A 104 -6.14 -11.29 -15.49
CA VAL A 104 -6.97 -11.68 -14.34
C VAL A 104 -8.25 -10.82 -14.25
N ASP A 105 -9.22 -11.30 -13.49
CA ASP A 105 -10.49 -10.62 -13.24
C ASP A 105 -10.40 -9.60 -12.11
N PHE A 106 -9.47 -9.83 -11.17
CA PHE A 106 -9.29 -9.00 -10.00
C PHE A 106 -7.80 -8.79 -9.69
N ILE A 107 -7.43 -7.58 -9.33
CA ILE A 107 -6.09 -7.24 -8.83
C ILE A 107 -6.23 -6.62 -7.44
N LEU A 108 -5.52 -7.18 -6.47
CA LEU A 108 -5.18 -6.54 -5.21
C LEU A 108 -3.75 -5.98 -5.30
N CYS A 109 -3.56 -4.75 -4.81
CA CYS A 109 -2.24 -4.12 -4.70
C CYS A 109 -2.23 -3.25 -3.44
N VAL A 110 -1.60 -3.72 -2.36
CA VAL A 110 -1.57 -3.05 -1.07
C VAL A 110 -0.14 -2.58 -0.78
N ASN A 111 0.04 -1.28 -0.64
CA ASN A 111 1.30 -0.62 -0.30
C ASN A 111 2.54 -1.12 -1.09
N SER A 112 2.32 -1.58 -2.33
CA SER A 112 3.36 -2.07 -3.23
C SER A 112 3.77 -1.03 -4.29
N LEU A 113 2.89 -0.07 -4.62
CA LEU A 113 3.17 1.01 -5.59
C LEU A 113 3.81 2.23 -4.89
N ILE A 114 4.84 2.02 -4.09
CA ILE A 114 5.44 3.03 -3.20
C ILE A 114 6.86 3.47 -3.59
N MET A 115 7.41 2.96 -4.70
CA MET A 115 8.76 3.30 -5.14
C MET A 115 8.88 4.81 -5.49
N PRO A 116 10.02 5.45 -5.13
CA PRO A 116 10.24 6.89 -5.36
C PRO A 116 10.44 7.24 -6.84
N SER A 117 10.84 6.29 -7.68
CA SER A 117 11.08 6.51 -9.10
C SER A 117 9.77 6.61 -9.89
N MET A 118 9.50 7.77 -10.50
CA MET A 118 8.33 7.99 -11.35
C MET A 118 8.28 6.99 -12.53
N SER A 119 9.41 6.71 -13.17
CA SER A 119 9.47 5.77 -14.29
C SER A 119 9.16 4.32 -13.88
N GLN A 120 9.55 3.91 -12.67
CA GLN A 120 9.17 2.60 -12.12
C GLN A 120 7.67 2.53 -11.86
N ARG A 121 7.10 3.57 -11.21
CA ARG A 121 5.66 3.65 -10.97
C ARG A 121 4.84 3.62 -12.26
N ALA A 122 5.26 4.38 -13.28
CA ALA A 122 4.58 4.40 -14.57
C ALA A 122 4.56 3.01 -15.24
N ARG A 123 5.69 2.27 -15.19
CA ARG A 123 5.73 0.89 -15.71
C ARG A 123 4.84 -0.05 -14.92
N TYR A 124 4.83 0.06 -13.58
CA TYR A 124 4.00 -0.77 -12.72
C TYR A 124 2.51 -0.50 -12.96
N LEU A 125 2.09 0.76 -13.02
CA LEU A 125 0.72 1.16 -13.34
C LEU A 125 0.27 0.66 -14.72
N LYS A 126 1.15 0.77 -15.73
CA LYS A 126 0.88 0.20 -17.05
C LYS A 126 0.72 -1.33 -17.00
N LEU A 127 1.54 -2.01 -16.17
CA LEU A 127 1.42 -3.46 -15.96
C LEU A 127 0.06 -3.78 -15.35
N ILE A 128 -0.37 -3.09 -14.28
CA ILE A 128 -1.71 -3.25 -13.67
C ILE A 128 -2.79 -3.13 -14.75
N SER A 129 -2.77 -2.05 -15.54
CA SER A 129 -3.75 -1.84 -16.60
C SER A 129 -3.74 -2.93 -17.66
N THR A 130 -2.58 -3.48 -18.05
CA THR A 130 -2.48 -4.52 -19.09
C THR A 130 -2.76 -5.92 -18.58
N HIS A 131 -2.50 -6.18 -17.30
CA HIS A 131 -2.72 -7.48 -16.65
C HIS A 131 -4.20 -7.70 -16.28
N LEU A 132 -4.97 -6.65 -16.06
CA LEU A 132 -6.39 -6.74 -15.77
C LEU A 132 -7.19 -6.97 -17.06
N LYS A 133 -8.18 -7.87 -17.02
CA LYS A 133 -9.18 -8.06 -18.08
C LYS A 133 -10.06 -6.82 -18.22
N GLN A 134 -10.68 -6.64 -19.38
CA GLN A 134 -11.77 -5.66 -19.53
C GLN A 134 -12.90 -5.98 -18.55
N LYS A 135 -13.45 -4.97 -17.91
CA LYS A 135 -14.44 -5.06 -16.81
C LYS A 135 -13.92 -5.72 -15.53
N GLY A 136 -12.62 -6.07 -15.46
CA GLY A 136 -11.98 -6.53 -14.24
C GLY A 136 -11.82 -5.41 -13.21
N HIS A 137 -11.64 -5.76 -11.95
CA HIS A 137 -11.60 -4.82 -10.83
C HIS A 137 -10.20 -4.71 -10.23
N LEU A 138 -9.83 -3.48 -9.90
CA LEU A 138 -8.62 -3.14 -9.15
C LEU A 138 -9.01 -2.68 -7.75
N LEU A 139 -8.40 -3.28 -6.74
CA LEU A 139 -8.40 -2.80 -5.36
C LEU A 139 -6.98 -2.37 -5.02
N LEU A 140 -6.78 -1.06 -4.90
CA LEU A 140 -5.46 -0.46 -4.67
C LEU A 140 -5.45 0.26 -3.32
N VAL A 141 -4.46 -0.07 -2.47
CA VAL A 141 -4.18 0.68 -1.25
C VAL A 141 -2.82 1.34 -1.40
N VAL A 142 -2.77 2.64 -1.11
CA VAL A 142 -1.54 3.44 -1.16
C VAL A 142 -1.48 4.46 -0.03
N PRO A 143 -0.28 4.80 0.47
CA PRO A 143 -0.13 5.81 1.51
C PRO A 143 -0.66 7.18 1.06
N SER A 144 -1.42 7.84 1.95
CA SER A 144 -1.95 9.19 1.72
C SER A 144 -0.92 10.26 2.03
N LEU A 145 -0.73 11.20 1.10
CA LEU A 145 0.12 12.37 1.32
C LEU A 145 -0.54 13.35 2.30
N GLU A 146 -1.85 13.51 2.22
CA GLU A 146 -2.65 14.33 3.14
C GLU A 146 -2.55 13.81 4.57
N SER A 147 -2.67 12.50 4.75
CA SER A 147 -2.55 11.86 6.06
C SER A 147 -1.15 12.06 6.67
N ALA A 148 -0.10 11.88 5.87
CA ALA A 148 1.27 12.09 6.32
C ALA A 148 1.54 13.53 6.77
N LEU A 149 1.01 14.52 6.03
CA LEU A 149 1.12 15.93 6.42
C LEU A 149 0.29 16.22 7.68
N TYR A 150 -0.90 15.66 7.79
CA TYR A 150 -1.78 15.82 8.95
C TYR A 150 -1.14 15.24 10.22
N SER A 151 -0.61 14.02 10.16
CA SER A 151 0.09 13.39 11.29
C SER A 151 1.25 14.25 11.80
N ARG A 152 2.01 14.89 10.91
CA ARG A 152 3.09 15.84 11.30
C ARG A 152 2.55 17.06 12.03
N LEU A 153 1.44 17.65 11.57
CA LEU A 153 0.81 18.78 12.24
C LEU A 153 0.35 18.37 13.66
N ARG A 154 -0.25 17.20 13.81
CA ARG A 154 -0.67 16.67 15.12
C ARG A 154 0.50 16.43 16.06
N LEU A 155 1.64 15.95 15.54
CA LEU A 155 2.88 15.80 16.34
C LEU A 155 3.38 17.15 16.87
N ILE A 156 3.40 18.19 16.03
CA ILE A 156 3.79 19.55 16.45
C ILE A 156 2.85 20.02 17.57
N GLU A 157 1.55 19.86 17.41
CA GLU A 157 0.57 20.23 18.42
C GLU A 157 0.77 19.48 19.73
N CYS A 158 1.02 18.16 19.68
CA CYS A 158 1.35 17.36 20.87
C CYS A 158 2.57 17.91 21.60
N ASN A 159 3.61 18.28 20.87
CA ASN A 159 4.85 18.81 21.43
C ASN A 159 4.65 20.18 22.08
N VAL A 160 3.89 21.07 21.45
CA VAL A 160 3.52 22.39 22.02
C VAL A 160 2.73 22.21 23.30
N ARG A 161 1.74 21.32 23.33
CA ARG A 161 0.93 21.03 24.54
C ARG A 161 1.75 20.40 25.68
N ARG A 162 2.90 19.78 25.36
CA ARG A 162 3.89 19.28 26.34
C ARG A 162 4.85 20.38 26.84
N GLY A 163 4.67 21.63 26.41
CA GLY A 163 5.45 22.79 26.89
C GLY A 163 6.66 23.14 26.02
N LEU A 164 6.85 22.50 24.85
CA LEU A 164 7.91 22.91 23.92
C LEU A 164 7.51 24.22 23.22
N SER A 165 8.51 25.09 22.96
CA SER A 165 8.29 26.26 22.10
C SER A 165 7.87 25.80 20.70
N TYR A 166 7.13 26.62 19.96
CA TYR A 166 6.71 26.27 18.62
C TYR A 166 7.89 25.94 17.70
N GLY A 167 8.96 26.73 17.73
CA GLY A 167 10.17 26.46 16.95
C GLY A 167 10.81 25.11 17.28
N THR A 168 10.89 24.74 18.58
CA THR A 168 11.40 23.44 19.00
C THR A 168 10.42 22.32 18.62
N ALA A 169 9.13 22.54 18.77
CA ALA A 169 8.09 21.54 18.45
C ALA A 169 8.07 21.15 16.96
N VAL A 170 8.34 22.11 16.07
CA VAL A 170 8.44 21.87 14.61
C VAL A 170 9.62 20.98 14.25
N THR A 171 10.74 21.11 15.01
CA THR A 171 11.96 20.32 14.76
C THR A 171 12.02 19.03 15.55
N ALA A 172 11.34 18.96 16.71
CA ALA A 172 11.26 17.77 17.54
C ALA A 172 10.39 16.69 16.86
N GLY A 173 10.92 15.51 16.72
CA GLY A 173 10.22 14.40 16.08
C GLY A 173 10.42 14.31 14.55
N VAL A 174 11.23 15.21 14.01
CA VAL A 174 11.81 15.02 12.68
C VAL A 174 13.08 14.18 12.84
N ASN A 175 12.92 12.91 13.23
CA ASN A 175 14.05 12.00 13.37
C ASN A 175 14.79 11.89 12.03
N GLY A 176 15.94 12.56 11.91
CA GLY A 176 16.89 12.41 10.81
C GLY A 176 16.46 12.92 9.43
N SER A 177 15.24 13.33 9.24
CA SER A 177 14.78 13.88 7.98
C SER A 177 15.12 15.37 7.90
N ARG A 178 16.30 15.69 7.37
CA ARG A 178 16.52 17.01 6.78
C ARG A 178 15.37 17.25 5.80
N ASN A 179 14.76 18.45 5.82
CA ASN A 179 13.67 18.84 4.92
C ASN A 179 13.84 18.17 3.55
N PRO A 180 12.89 17.33 3.09
CA PRO A 180 13.00 16.76 1.75
C PRO A 180 13.19 17.92 0.79
N LYS A 181 14.11 17.78 -0.18
CA LYS A 181 14.23 18.76 -1.25
C LYS A 181 12.82 19.03 -1.75
N ALA A 182 12.45 20.30 -1.94
CA ALA A 182 11.09 20.69 -2.35
C ALA A 182 10.55 19.84 -3.53
N SER A 183 11.44 19.47 -4.46
CA SER A 183 11.13 18.57 -5.58
C SER A 183 10.67 17.16 -5.18
N ARG A 184 11.05 16.63 -4.02
CA ARG A 184 10.57 15.32 -3.55
C ARG A 184 9.17 15.43 -2.95
N LEU A 185 8.94 16.44 -2.11
CA LEU A 185 7.60 16.67 -1.55
C LEU A 185 6.57 16.94 -2.65
N GLN A 186 6.93 17.71 -3.68
CA GLN A 186 6.08 17.96 -4.85
C GLN A 186 5.72 16.69 -5.62
N GLN A 187 6.55 15.64 -5.53
CA GLN A 187 6.26 14.32 -6.08
C GLN A 187 5.56 13.39 -5.06
N GLY A 188 5.25 13.86 -3.87
CA GLY A 188 4.71 13.05 -2.79
C GLY A 188 5.72 12.05 -2.21
N ILE A 189 7.03 12.31 -2.31
CA ILE A 189 8.05 11.44 -1.75
C ILE A 189 8.38 11.89 -0.34
N ILE A 190 8.02 11.06 0.64
CA ILE A 190 8.31 11.26 2.07
C ILE A 190 9.26 10.15 2.53
N ASN A 191 10.18 10.48 3.43
CA ASN A 191 11.02 9.47 4.06
C ASN A 191 10.29 8.88 5.27
N LEU A 192 10.03 7.58 5.23
CA LEU A 192 9.63 6.77 6.38
C LEU A 192 10.88 6.01 6.83
N ASP A 193 11.33 6.23 8.07
CA ASP A 193 12.52 5.59 8.65
C ASP A 193 13.74 5.55 7.69
N HIS A 194 14.04 6.71 7.08
CA HIS A 194 15.09 6.92 6.07
C HIS A 194 14.81 6.31 4.69
N VAL A 195 13.69 5.62 4.48
CA VAL A 195 13.31 5.03 3.20
C VAL A 195 12.42 6.01 2.42
N PRO A 196 12.83 6.50 1.24
CA PRO A 196 12.01 7.39 0.43
C PRO A 196 10.80 6.63 -0.14
N THR A 197 9.61 7.01 0.32
CA THR A 197 8.35 6.32 0.03
C THR A 197 7.38 7.27 -0.67
N LYS A 198 6.75 6.82 -1.75
CA LYS A 198 5.72 7.57 -2.46
C LYS A 198 4.40 7.54 -1.68
N HIS A 199 3.85 8.72 -1.43
CA HIS A 199 2.50 8.97 -0.92
C HIS A 199 1.69 9.68 -2.00
N TYR A 200 0.40 9.44 -2.06
CA TYR A 200 -0.48 9.88 -3.15
C TYR A 200 -1.52 10.88 -2.66
N LEU A 201 -1.81 11.89 -3.51
CA LEU A 201 -3.00 12.71 -3.39
C LEU A 201 -4.20 11.96 -3.98
N GLU A 202 -5.41 12.23 -3.48
CA GLU A 202 -6.65 11.70 -4.04
C GLU A 202 -6.80 12.09 -5.52
N GLU A 203 -6.57 13.36 -5.86
CA GLU A 203 -6.66 13.87 -7.23
C GLU A 203 -5.60 13.26 -8.17
N GLU A 204 -4.39 12.94 -7.63
CA GLU A 204 -3.37 12.24 -8.41
C GLU A 204 -3.85 10.83 -8.79
N LEU A 205 -4.51 10.12 -7.87
CA LEU A 205 -5.08 8.79 -8.12
C LEU A 205 -6.19 8.86 -9.16
N CYS A 206 -7.11 9.84 -9.04
CA CYS A 206 -8.19 10.08 -10.01
C CYS A 206 -7.65 10.27 -11.43
N SER A 207 -6.73 11.21 -11.60
CA SER A 207 -6.18 11.52 -12.92
C SER A 207 -5.36 10.36 -13.49
N THR A 208 -4.46 9.77 -12.68
CA THR A 208 -3.56 8.71 -13.13
C THR A 208 -4.30 7.43 -13.56
N LEU A 209 -5.30 7.02 -12.78
CA LEU A 209 -6.09 5.83 -13.12
C LEU A 209 -7.05 6.08 -14.28
N GLY A 210 -7.65 7.29 -14.35
CA GLY A 210 -8.46 7.70 -15.49
C GLY A 210 -7.68 7.67 -16.81
N ASP A 211 -6.46 8.20 -16.84
CA ASP A 211 -5.56 8.17 -18.01
C ASP A 211 -5.18 6.73 -18.45
N LEU A 212 -5.23 5.77 -17.52
CA LEU A 212 -4.97 4.35 -17.79
C LEU A 212 -6.22 3.57 -18.20
N GLY A 213 -7.36 4.23 -18.35
CA GLY A 213 -8.63 3.64 -18.76
C GLY A 213 -9.34 2.88 -17.65
N PHE A 214 -9.26 3.40 -16.42
CA PHE A 214 -10.05 2.91 -15.30
C PHE A 214 -11.22 3.86 -15.02
N GLU A 215 -12.38 3.28 -14.75
CA GLU A 215 -13.52 3.94 -14.12
C GLU A 215 -13.40 3.75 -12.61
N LEU A 216 -13.31 4.85 -11.86
CA LEU A 216 -13.21 4.82 -10.41
C LEU A 216 -14.62 4.71 -9.81
N TYR A 217 -14.83 3.73 -8.94
CA TYR A 217 -16.09 3.58 -8.22
C TYR A 217 -16.06 4.34 -6.91
N GLU A 218 -14.93 4.30 -6.21
CA GLU A 218 -14.73 5.02 -4.97
C GLU A 218 -13.24 5.22 -4.65
N ILE A 219 -12.97 6.29 -3.92
CA ILE A 219 -11.74 6.48 -3.16
C ILE A 219 -12.16 6.77 -1.74
N VAL A 220 -11.74 5.94 -0.79
CA VAL A 220 -12.11 6.06 0.63
C VAL A 220 -10.88 5.91 1.52
N LYS A 221 -11.01 6.37 2.75
CA LYS A 221 -9.95 6.28 3.75
C LYS A 221 -10.02 4.94 4.46
N ILE A 222 -8.89 4.22 4.53
CA ILE A 222 -8.68 3.21 5.55
C ILE A 222 -8.07 3.93 6.74
N GLU A 223 -8.86 4.18 7.77
CA GLU A 223 -8.41 4.90 8.95
C GLU A 223 -7.76 3.97 9.97
N TYR A 224 -6.66 4.44 10.55
CA TYR A 224 -5.85 3.73 11.54
C TYR A 224 -5.93 4.40 12.91
N ASP A 225 -5.59 3.66 13.96
CA ASP A 225 -5.47 4.26 15.29
C ASP A 225 -4.21 5.15 15.37
N TRP A 226 -4.25 6.23 16.14
CA TRP A 226 -3.08 7.10 16.36
C TRP A 226 -1.85 6.37 16.92
N LYS A 227 -2.02 5.15 17.47
CA LYS A 227 -0.91 4.29 17.89
C LYS A 227 -0.02 3.83 16.73
N THR A 228 -0.49 3.87 15.50
CA THR A 228 0.32 3.57 14.32
C THR A 228 1.34 4.67 14.01
N GLU A 229 1.06 5.91 14.46
CA GLU A 229 1.91 7.07 14.23
C GLU A 229 2.74 7.46 15.47
N PHE A 230 2.23 7.16 16.68
CA PHE A 230 2.83 7.57 17.94
C PHE A 230 2.86 6.43 18.94
N SER A 231 4.00 6.18 19.57
CA SER A 231 4.16 5.13 20.58
C SER A 231 3.20 5.27 21.77
N ASN A 232 2.87 6.51 22.18
CA ASN A 232 1.94 6.79 23.27
C ASN A 232 1.09 8.02 22.95
N PRO A 233 0.05 7.87 22.08
CA PRO A 233 -0.79 9.01 21.73
C PRO A 233 -1.55 9.50 22.95
N PRO A 234 -1.62 10.83 23.19
CA PRO A 234 -2.35 11.37 24.32
C PRO A 234 -3.86 11.12 24.14
N ARG A 235 -4.59 10.94 25.24
CA ARG A 235 -6.02 10.59 25.24
C ARG A 235 -6.95 11.60 24.53
N TRP A 236 -6.52 12.85 24.39
CA TRP A 236 -7.27 13.88 23.66
C TRP A 236 -7.13 13.78 22.15
N LEU A 237 -6.13 13.03 21.65
CA LEU A 237 -5.88 12.82 20.22
C LEU A 237 -6.89 11.79 19.69
N LYS A 238 -7.96 12.29 19.09
CA LYS A 238 -9.06 11.50 18.52
C LYS A 238 -9.15 11.74 17.01
N ALA A 239 -10.25 11.30 16.40
CA ALA A 239 -10.54 11.57 15.00
C ALA A 239 -10.39 13.07 14.66
N PRO A 240 -10.03 13.40 13.39
CA PRO A 240 -9.75 12.46 12.31
C PRO A 240 -8.47 11.68 12.56
N PHE A 241 -8.46 10.41 12.12
CA PHE A 241 -7.34 9.50 12.28
C PHE A 241 -6.39 9.53 11.07
N PRO A 242 -5.14 9.03 11.15
CA PRO A 242 -4.30 8.80 9.98
C PRO A 242 -4.93 7.74 9.06
N TRP A 243 -4.61 7.80 7.75
CA TRP A 243 -5.24 6.91 6.78
C TRP A 243 -4.36 6.65 5.56
N ASP A 244 -4.62 5.53 4.91
CA ASP A 244 -4.26 5.25 3.52
C ASP A 244 -5.47 5.42 2.60
N TRP A 245 -5.22 5.64 1.32
CA TRP A 245 -6.25 5.64 0.30
C TRP A 245 -6.56 4.22 -0.15
N LEU A 246 -7.82 3.83 -0.08
CA LEU A 246 -8.36 2.64 -0.74
C LEU A 246 -9.12 3.07 -1.99
N VAL A 247 -8.65 2.60 -3.13
CA VAL A 247 -9.27 2.86 -4.43
C VAL A 247 -9.90 1.59 -4.95
N THR A 248 -11.18 1.67 -5.30
CA THR A 248 -11.90 0.63 -6.04
C THR A 248 -12.16 1.13 -7.46
N ALA A 249 -11.61 0.44 -8.46
CA ALA A 249 -11.73 0.84 -9.85
C ALA A 249 -12.02 -0.35 -10.76
N ARG A 250 -12.63 -0.08 -11.93
CA ARG A 250 -12.92 -1.07 -12.97
C ARG A 250 -12.19 -0.71 -14.26
N LYS A 251 -11.65 -1.68 -14.95
CA LYS A 251 -11.08 -1.51 -16.28
C LYS A 251 -12.20 -1.31 -17.32
N CYS A 252 -12.14 -0.18 -18.06
CA CYS A 252 -13.06 0.12 -19.17
C CYS A 252 -12.79 -0.71 -20.42
#